data_871344385ffaf478a530990655f451ea
#
_entry.id   871344385ffaf478a530990655f451ea
#
_cell.length_a   1.000
_cell.length_b   1.000
_cell.length_c   1.000
_cell.angle_alpha   90.00
_cell.angle_beta   90.00
_cell.angle_gamma   90.00
#
_symmetry.space_group_name_H-M   'P 1'
#
loop_
_entity.id
_entity.type
_entity.pdbx_description
1 polymer ?
#
loop_
_entity_poly.entity_id
_entity_poly.type
_entity_poly.pdbx_seq_one_letter_code
_entity_poly.pdbx_strand_id
1 'polypeptide(L)'
;MYLQFNYIMRKFILCTLILIAVQVSAAIQVTFPDSFTDGWEPYIGQTVEFTHPLYVCGNYYDSLILSTERLYVPEEHAIGLAQGDSTTYWEIQRNNRSKMIKLSCKISNYQVRTGAIIKKLTAKVVAPGKLVTGATPKFTNNKPEPMPKMPKGGLLICATNIQNYFFDLGGYAQRKTTVKQQQMQTLKISKALTHINADIYAICEIQRGDSAPQMLVNALNRMAKKEVYDFVSDGWDNQDMISCGYIYRKDKVRPYGEMLHGYADTNSHYHYRLVALGFEEIASSEKFVLNINHLRSKRGTGAESNDKRMANVDSLMVMLHKIQEQQLFQDEDILLVGDYNSYTYEQPLQTIIQAGYEDVLMHYAPEGYSYVYYSEAGYLDRVFASPTMTDQVTQVQPYHLNADYFYSRGFKRGLDETIYRYADHDPILIHLKLKK
;
A
#
# COMPACT_ATOMS: atom_id res chain seq x y z
N MET A 1 -31.27 -25.10 -70.43
CA MET A 1 -30.75 -23.69 -70.40
C MET A 1 -31.04 -22.97 -69.08
N TYR A 2 -32.22 -23.14 -68.49
CA TYR A 2 -32.56 -22.47 -67.20
C TYR A 2 -31.80 -22.99 -65.97
N LEU A 3 -31.39 -24.23 -65.92
CA LEU A 3 -30.62 -24.80 -64.79
C LEU A 3 -29.12 -24.40 -64.75
N GLN A 4 -28.51 -24.13 -65.89
CA GLN A 4 -27.15 -23.68 -66.00
C GLN A 4 -26.99 -22.19 -65.61
N PHE A 5 -28.00 -21.38 -65.90
CA PHE A 5 -27.97 -19.95 -65.54
C PHE A 5 -28.04 -19.72 -64.02
N ASN A 6 -28.88 -20.51 -63.32
CA ASN A 6 -29.00 -20.44 -61.89
C ASN A 6 -27.72 -20.91 -61.14
N TYR A 7 -26.99 -21.86 -61.74
CA TYR A 7 -25.70 -22.33 -61.11
C TYR A 7 -24.56 -21.31 -61.25
N ILE A 8 -24.51 -20.63 -62.38
CA ILE A 8 -23.53 -19.57 -62.65
C ILE A 8 -23.88 -18.33 -61.82
N MET A 9 -25.11 -17.92 -61.69
CA MET A 9 -25.53 -16.81 -60.82
C MET A 9 -25.29 -17.09 -59.35
N ARG A 10 -25.53 -18.32 -58.87
CA ARG A 10 -25.19 -18.70 -57.47
C ARG A 10 -23.70 -18.70 -57.20
N LYS A 11 -22.85 -19.09 -58.15
CA LYS A 11 -21.38 -18.97 -57.98
C LYS A 11 -20.91 -17.53 -58.03
N PHE A 12 -21.52 -16.66 -58.87
CA PHE A 12 -21.18 -15.23 -58.89
C PHE A 12 -21.62 -14.52 -57.59
N ILE A 13 -22.80 -14.82 -57.09
CA ILE A 13 -23.28 -14.28 -55.80
C ILE A 13 -22.44 -14.83 -54.65
N LEU A 14 -22.04 -16.10 -54.69
CA LEU A 14 -21.15 -16.67 -53.67
C LEU A 14 -19.72 -16.09 -53.72
N CYS A 15 -19.20 -15.84 -54.94
CA CYS A 15 -17.89 -15.17 -55.10
C CYS A 15 -17.94 -13.68 -54.73
N THR A 16 -19.08 -12.98 -54.93
CA THR A 16 -19.25 -11.58 -54.54
C THR A 16 -19.46 -11.43 -53.03
N LEU A 17 -20.09 -12.44 -52.39
CA LEU A 17 -20.25 -12.50 -50.92
C LEU A 17 -18.96 -12.93 -50.20
N ILE A 18 -18.03 -13.64 -50.85
CA ILE A 18 -16.72 -14.01 -50.31
C ILE A 18 -15.71 -12.87 -50.51
N LEU A 19 -15.97 -11.88 -51.35
CA LEU A 19 -15.16 -10.68 -51.57
C LEU A 19 -15.63 -9.46 -50.79
N ILE A 20 -16.53 -9.61 -49.80
CA ILE A 20 -16.51 -8.80 -48.61
C ILE A 20 -15.37 -9.40 -47.77
N ALA A 21 -14.15 -9.33 -48.28
CA ALA A 21 -12.97 -9.45 -47.49
C ALA A 21 -13.18 -8.49 -46.33
N VAL A 22 -13.31 -9.03 -45.13
CA VAL A 22 -13.00 -8.29 -43.94
C VAL A 22 -11.63 -7.69 -44.21
N GLN A 23 -11.61 -6.44 -44.68
CA GLN A 23 -10.37 -5.65 -44.58
C GLN A 23 -10.07 -5.63 -43.12
N VAL A 24 -9.30 -6.59 -42.66
CA VAL A 24 -8.57 -6.49 -41.41
C VAL A 24 -7.63 -5.33 -41.67
N SER A 25 -8.11 -4.12 -41.39
CA SER A 25 -7.27 -2.92 -41.41
C SER A 25 -6.08 -3.26 -40.52
N ALA A 26 -4.90 -3.21 -41.12
CA ALA A 26 -3.69 -3.42 -40.35
C ALA A 26 -3.69 -2.44 -39.15
N ALA A 27 -3.33 -2.92 -37.97
CA ALA A 27 -3.30 -2.07 -36.78
C ALA A 27 -2.35 -0.90 -37.02
N ILE A 28 -2.79 0.30 -36.71
CA ILE A 28 -1.96 1.50 -36.82
C ILE A 28 -0.89 1.44 -35.70
N GLN A 29 0.37 1.48 -36.09
CA GLN A 29 1.48 1.53 -35.13
C GLN A 29 1.47 2.88 -34.42
N VAL A 30 1.54 2.86 -33.09
CA VAL A 30 1.51 4.08 -32.26
C VAL A 30 2.54 4.01 -31.13
N THR A 31 3.03 5.18 -30.75
CA THR A 31 3.86 5.40 -29.54
C THR A 31 3.08 6.29 -28.57
N PHE A 32 2.89 5.86 -27.34
CA PHE A 32 2.20 6.66 -26.33
C PHE A 32 3.25 7.36 -25.43
N PRO A 33 3.06 8.64 -25.09
CA PRO A 33 1.95 9.52 -25.51
C PRO A 33 2.14 10.20 -26.88
N ASP A 34 3.29 10.09 -27.54
CA ASP A 34 3.74 10.92 -28.67
C ASP A 34 2.76 10.91 -29.87
N SER A 35 2.22 9.74 -30.21
CA SER A 35 1.25 9.65 -31.31
C SER A 35 -0.08 10.34 -31.02
N PHE A 36 -0.33 10.78 -29.78
CA PHE A 36 -1.60 11.36 -29.34
C PHE A 36 -1.48 12.81 -28.87
N THR A 37 -0.36 13.48 -29.19
CA THR A 37 -0.14 14.89 -28.87
C THR A 37 -1.17 15.82 -29.50
N ASP A 38 -1.60 15.50 -30.74
CA ASP A 38 -2.62 16.24 -31.48
C ASP A 38 -4.05 15.71 -31.19
N GLY A 39 -4.21 14.86 -30.18
CA GLY A 39 -5.47 14.29 -29.75
C GLY A 39 -5.70 12.84 -30.16
N TRP A 40 -6.80 12.28 -29.67
CA TRP A 40 -7.21 10.88 -29.89
C TRP A 40 -8.17 10.72 -31.06
N GLU A 41 -8.73 11.81 -31.57
CA GLU A 41 -9.84 11.83 -32.55
C GLU A 41 -9.52 11.04 -33.83
N PRO A 42 -8.31 11.13 -34.42
CA PRO A 42 -7.97 10.37 -35.65
C PRO A 42 -7.99 8.85 -35.43
N TYR A 43 -7.84 8.39 -34.19
CA TYR A 43 -7.71 6.97 -33.84
C TYR A 43 -9.04 6.35 -33.36
N ILE A 44 -10.06 7.17 -33.05
CA ILE A 44 -11.35 6.66 -32.54
C ILE A 44 -11.97 5.72 -33.58
N GLY A 45 -12.34 4.53 -33.12
CA GLY A 45 -12.85 3.45 -33.96
C GLY A 45 -11.78 2.60 -34.63
N GLN A 46 -10.53 3.02 -34.67
CA GLN A 46 -9.40 2.30 -35.27
C GLN A 46 -8.79 1.28 -34.30
N THR A 47 -8.12 0.28 -34.88
CA THR A 47 -7.26 -0.65 -34.13
C THR A 47 -5.85 -0.12 -34.15
N VAL A 48 -5.25 0.04 -32.97
CA VAL A 48 -3.86 0.50 -32.79
C VAL A 48 -3.01 -0.59 -32.19
N GLU A 49 -1.71 -0.57 -32.48
CA GLU A 49 -0.70 -1.42 -31.87
C GLU A 49 0.39 -0.54 -31.26
N PHE A 50 0.56 -0.68 -29.94
CA PHE A 50 1.61 0.03 -29.19
C PHE A 50 2.94 -0.64 -29.43
N THR A 51 3.95 0.15 -29.85
CA THR A 51 5.29 -0.30 -30.25
C THR A 51 6.29 -0.35 -29.10
N HIS A 52 5.87 0.07 -27.91
CA HIS A 52 6.70 0.10 -26.70
C HIS A 52 5.94 -0.54 -25.52
N PRO A 53 6.67 -0.99 -24.47
CA PRO A 53 6.05 -1.58 -23.29
C PRO A 53 5.14 -0.60 -22.55
N LEU A 54 4.02 -1.10 -22.03
CA LEU A 54 3.10 -0.37 -21.18
C LEU A 54 3.10 -1.00 -19.77
N TYR A 55 3.17 -0.15 -18.76
CA TYR A 55 3.11 -0.48 -17.36
C TYR A 55 1.67 -0.58 -16.88
N VAL A 56 1.35 -1.58 -16.06
CA VAL A 56 0.08 -1.66 -15.33
C VAL A 56 0.23 -0.82 -14.06
N CYS A 57 -0.39 0.35 -14.03
CA CYS A 57 -0.41 1.24 -12.86
C CYS A 57 -1.59 0.95 -11.94
N GLY A 58 -2.71 0.46 -12.47
CA GLY A 58 -3.89 0.10 -11.69
C GLY A 58 -4.61 -1.10 -12.26
N ASN A 59 -5.16 -1.92 -11.39
CA ASN A 59 -5.92 -3.11 -11.71
C ASN A 59 -7.32 -2.98 -11.08
N TYR A 60 -8.34 -2.86 -11.93
CA TYR A 60 -9.75 -2.75 -11.55
C TYR A 60 -10.53 -3.95 -12.09
N TYR A 61 -11.78 -4.10 -11.64
CA TYR A 61 -12.60 -5.28 -11.93
C TYR A 61 -12.69 -5.64 -13.43
N ASP A 62 -12.80 -4.65 -14.29
CA ASP A 62 -13.03 -4.80 -15.74
C ASP A 62 -12.01 -4.09 -16.61
N SER A 63 -10.98 -3.53 -15.99
CA SER A 63 -10.04 -2.67 -16.70
C SER A 63 -8.70 -2.55 -15.99
N LEU A 64 -7.68 -2.21 -16.78
CA LEU A 64 -6.36 -1.81 -16.32
C LEU A 64 -6.16 -0.33 -16.64
N ILE A 65 -5.44 0.36 -15.77
CA ILE A 65 -4.82 1.64 -16.11
C ILE A 65 -3.37 1.38 -16.47
N LEU A 66 -3.01 1.84 -17.65
CA LEU A 66 -1.69 1.66 -18.24
C LEU A 66 -0.99 3.00 -18.40
N SER A 67 0.33 3.00 -18.29
CA SER A 67 1.21 4.12 -18.58
C SER A 67 2.53 3.63 -19.17
N THR A 68 3.40 4.52 -19.60
CA THR A 68 4.78 4.18 -20.03
C THR A 68 5.71 3.91 -18.84
N GLU A 69 5.31 4.34 -17.66
CA GLU A 69 6.08 4.24 -16.41
C GLU A 69 5.16 4.07 -15.21
N ARG A 70 5.70 3.79 -14.03
CA ARG A 70 4.96 3.89 -12.78
C ARG A 70 4.64 5.35 -12.51
N LEU A 71 3.40 5.62 -12.11
CA LEU A 71 2.96 6.95 -11.71
C LEU A 71 2.94 7.04 -10.19
N TYR A 72 3.41 8.17 -9.67
CA TYR A 72 3.40 8.47 -8.24
C TYR A 72 2.40 9.59 -7.93
N VAL A 73 1.81 9.54 -6.74
CA VAL A 73 0.93 10.62 -6.27
C VAL A 73 1.70 11.95 -6.28
N PRO A 74 1.06 13.05 -6.69
CA PRO A 74 1.75 14.34 -6.79
C PRO A 74 2.44 14.78 -5.49
N GLU A 75 1.82 14.50 -4.34
CA GLU A 75 2.31 14.89 -3.02
C GLU A 75 3.65 14.24 -2.62
N GLU A 76 4.07 13.18 -3.32
CA GLU A 76 5.41 12.59 -3.11
C GLU A 76 6.53 13.45 -3.68
N HIS A 77 6.22 14.34 -4.64
CA HIS A 77 7.21 15.13 -5.38
C HIS A 77 6.91 16.63 -5.44
N ALA A 78 5.79 17.07 -4.87
CA ALA A 78 5.33 18.47 -4.89
C ALA A 78 6.05 19.31 -3.84
N ILE A 79 7.33 19.61 -4.07
CA ILE A 79 8.14 20.49 -3.23
C ILE A 79 7.40 21.82 -3.01
N GLY A 80 7.34 22.29 -1.76
CA GLY A 80 6.64 23.52 -1.39
C GLY A 80 5.20 23.32 -0.94
N LEU A 81 4.63 22.12 -1.11
CA LEU A 81 3.22 21.85 -0.79
C LEU A 81 2.88 22.15 0.69
N ALA A 82 3.76 21.79 1.62
CA ALA A 82 3.58 22.08 3.05
C ALA A 82 3.61 23.58 3.38
N GLN A 83 4.22 24.41 2.53
CA GLN A 83 4.26 25.85 2.64
C GLN A 83 3.13 26.55 1.87
N GLY A 84 2.19 25.78 1.29
CA GLY A 84 1.04 26.27 0.55
C GLY A 84 1.29 26.50 -0.95
N ASP A 85 2.49 26.21 -1.46
CA ASP A 85 2.75 26.26 -2.90
C ASP A 85 2.29 24.95 -3.58
N SER A 86 1.19 25.02 -4.31
CA SER A 86 0.62 23.90 -5.04
C SER A 86 0.98 23.88 -6.53
N THR A 87 1.90 24.70 -6.99
CA THR A 87 2.25 24.82 -8.42
C THR A 87 2.76 23.48 -8.96
N THR A 88 3.81 22.92 -8.35
CA THR A 88 4.40 21.63 -8.72
C THR A 88 3.39 20.47 -8.59
N TYR A 89 2.52 20.50 -7.58
CA TYR A 89 1.44 19.53 -7.42
C TYR A 89 0.55 19.46 -8.66
N TRP A 90 0.05 20.60 -9.14
CA TRP A 90 -0.84 20.65 -10.30
C TRP A 90 -0.13 20.27 -11.61
N GLU A 91 1.14 20.60 -11.74
CA GLU A 91 1.96 20.18 -12.89
C GLU A 91 2.10 18.66 -12.95
N ILE A 92 2.51 18.01 -11.85
CA ILE A 92 2.63 16.56 -11.76
C ILE A 92 1.28 15.89 -12.01
N GLN A 93 0.20 16.41 -11.41
CA GLN A 93 -1.13 15.82 -11.58
C GLN A 93 -1.60 15.88 -13.05
N ARG A 94 -1.37 16.99 -13.75
CA ARG A 94 -1.71 17.09 -15.18
C ARG A 94 -0.87 16.13 -16.00
N ASN A 95 0.43 16.03 -15.72
CA ASN A 95 1.34 15.11 -16.39
C ASN A 95 0.91 13.65 -16.20
N ASN A 96 0.62 13.24 -14.97
CA ASN A 96 0.13 11.89 -14.68
C ASN A 96 -1.13 11.55 -15.46
N ARG A 97 -2.12 12.46 -15.46
CA ARG A 97 -3.39 12.27 -16.19
C ARG A 97 -3.18 12.12 -17.69
N SER A 98 -2.24 12.87 -18.29
CA SER A 98 -1.91 12.77 -19.71
C SER A 98 -1.24 11.44 -20.07
N LYS A 99 -0.61 10.78 -19.11
CA LYS A 99 0.08 9.48 -19.26
C LYS A 99 -0.79 8.27 -18.91
N MET A 100 -2.08 8.44 -18.61
CA MET A 100 -2.97 7.33 -18.26
C MET A 100 -3.82 6.88 -19.44
N ILE A 101 -3.83 5.57 -19.70
CA ILE A 101 -4.73 4.91 -20.67
C ILE A 101 -5.54 3.86 -19.93
N LYS A 102 -6.86 3.86 -20.12
CA LYS A 102 -7.74 2.81 -19.61
C LYS A 102 -7.91 1.70 -20.66
N LEU A 103 -7.50 0.48 -20.34
CA LEU A 103 -7.72 -0.71 -21.14
C LEU A 103 -8.85 -1.56 -20.54
N SER A 104 -9.97 -1.68 -21.23
CA SER A 104 -11.01 -2.65 -20.90
C SER A 104 -10.69 -3.99 -21.57
N CYS A 105 -10.62 -5.06 -20.79
CA CYS A 105 -10.27 -6.40 -21.27
C CYS A 105 -10.82 -7.49 -20.32
N LYS A 106 -11.01 -8.69 -20.86
CA LYS A 106 -11.39 -9.87 -20.05
C LYS A 106 -10.14 -10.43 -19.38
N ILE A 107 -9.97 -10.11 -18.11
CA ILE A 107 -8.91 -10.68 -17.26
C ILE A 107 -9.50 -11.13 -15.94
N SER A 108 -8.84 -12.10 -15.33
CA SER A 108 -9.03 -12.36 -13.91
C SER A 108 -8.20 -11.35 -13.14
N ASN A 109 -8.85 -10.34 -12.58
CA ASN A 109 -8.18 -9.14 -12.03
C ASN A 109 -7.14 -9.46 -10.94
N TYR A 110 -7.39 -10.50 -10.12
CA TYR A 110 -6.44 -10.95 -9.11
C TYR A 110 -5.20 -11.67 -9.67
N GLN A 111 -5.13 -11.91 -10.98
CA GLN A 111 -3.96 -12.50 -11.65
C GLN A 111 -2.96 -11.46 -12.16
N VAL A 112 -3.31 -10.18 -12.12
CA VAL A 112 -2.45 -9.09 -12.60
C VAL A 112 -2.13 -8.16 -11.44
N ARG A 113 -0.84 -7.96 -11.18
CA ARG A 113 -0.39 -6.98 -10.20
C ARG A 113 -0.03 -5.64 -10.85
N THR A 114 -0.04 -4.56 -10.09
CA THR A 114 0.58 -3.31 -10.55
C THR A 114 2.09 -3.54 -10.72
N GLY A 115 2.72 -2.84 -11.64
CA GLY A 115 4.09 -3.11 -12.03
C GLY A 115 4.28 -4.23 -13.06
N ALA A 116 3.22 -4.99 -13.42
CA ALA A 116 3.25 -5.87 -14.58
C ALA A 116 3.41 -5.07 -15.87
N ILE A 117 4.02 -5.67 -16.89
CA ILE A 117 4.35 -5.00 -18.16
C ILE A 117 3.68 -5.74 -19.32
N ILE A 118 3.01 -4.99 -20.18
CA ILE A 118 2.51 -5.46 -21.49
C ILE A 118 3.51 -5.00 -22.55
N LYS A 119 4.31 -5.92 -23.10
CA LYS A 119 5.35 -5.59 -24.10
C LYS A 119 4.77 -5.21 -25.46
N LYS A 120 3.61 -5.75 -25.80
CA LYS A 120 2.90 -5.49 -27.06
C LYS A 120 1.40 -5.51 -26.80
N LEU A 121 0.71 -4.45 -27.18
CA LEU A 121 -0.73 -4.32 -27.04
C LEU A 121 -1.37 -3.92 -28.35
N THR A 122 -2.30 -4.75 -28.84
CA THR A 122 -3.22 -4.39 -29.94
C THR A 122 -4.60 -4.20 -29.34
N ALA A 123 -5.20 -3.03 -29.56
CA ALA A 123 -6.49 -2.67 -29.00
C ALA A 123 -7.23 -1.68 -29.90
N LYS A 124 -8.57 -1.65 -29.79
CA LYS A 124 -9.42 -0.66 -30.45
C LYS A 124 -9.55 0.58 -29.57
N VAL A 125 -9.35 1.76 -30.15
CA VAL A 125 -9.63 3.04 -29.50
C VAL A 125 -11.13 3.30 -29.54
N VAL A 126 -11.77 3.46 -28.38
CA VAL A 126 -13.22 3.68 -28.27
C VAL A 126 -13.58 5.12 -27.84
N ALA A 127 -12.66 5.80 -27.17
CA ALA A 127 -12.75 7.20 -26.79
C ALA A 127 -11.33 7.70 -26.44
N PRO A 128 -11.12 9.00 -26.24
CA PRO A 128 -9.83 9.54 -25.76
C PRO A 128 -9.32 8.80 -24.52
N GLY A 129 -8.11 8.24 -24.59
CA GLY A 129 -7.49 7.45 -23.53
C GLY A 129 -8.19 6.15 -23.15
N LYS A 130 -9.17 5.68 -23.94
CA LYS A 130 -9.93 4.45 -23.64
C LYS A 130 -9.78 3.42 -24.75
N LEU A 131 -9.29 2.26 -24.37
CA LEU A 131 -9.01 1.13 -25.23
C LEU A 131 -9.85 -0.08 -24.86
N VAL A 132 -10.16 -0.93 -25.84
CA VAL A 132 -10.83 -2.22 -25.67
C VAL A 132 -10.05 -3.29 -26.42
N THR A 133 -9.84 -4.43 -25.80
CA THR A 133 -9.32 -5.63 -26.49
C THR A 133 -10.15 -6.86 -26.15
N GLY A 134 -10.39 -7.70 -27.17
CA GLY A 134 -11.04 -9.00 -26.99
C GLY A 134 -10.08 -10.10 -26.50
N ALA A 135 -8.78 -9.88 -26.63
CA ALA A 135 -7.75 -10.82 -26.20
C ALA A 135 -7.22 -10.44 -24.80
N THR A 136 -6.88 -11.46 -24.00
CA THR A 136 -6.16 -11.23 -22.76
C THR A 136 -4.72 -10.81 -23.07
N PRO A 137 -4.25 -9.63 -22.61
CA PRO A 137 -2.87 -9.22 -22.80
C PRO A 137 -1.86 -10.21 -22.19
N LYS A 138 -0.69 -10.32 -22.80
CA LYS A 138 0.41 -11.09 -22.22
C LYS A 138 1.21 -10.20 -21.30
N PHE A 139 1.36 -10.62 -20.05
CA PHE A 139 2.08 -9.88 -19.01
C PHE A 139 3.47 -10.46 -18.77
N THR A 140 4.45 -9.59 -18.60
CA THR A 140 5.75 -9.88 -18.02
C THR A 140 5.88 -9.14 -16.69
N ASN A 141 6.85 -9.49 -15.85
CA ASN A 141 7.01 -8.92 -14.50
C ASN A 141 5.73 -9.04 -13.63
N ASN A 142 4.94 -10.08 -13.85
CA ASN A 142 3.67 -10.31 -13.14
C ASN A 142 3.79 -11.29 -11.97
N LYS A 143 4.99 -11.83 -11.72
CA LYS A 143 5.25 -12.69 -10.55
C LYS A 143 5.32 -11.84 -9.28
N PRO A 144 4.90 -12.38 -8.13
CA PRO A 144 5.14 -11.73 -6.85
C PRO A 144 6.62 -11.43 -6.65
N GLU A 145 6.91 -10.30 -6.03
CA GLU A 145 8.27 -9.97 -5.66
C GLU A 145 8.76 -10.84 -4.51
N PRO A 146 10.01 -11.27 -4.51
CA PRO A 146 10.57 -11.98 -3.37
C PRO A 146 10.65 -11.03 -2.16
N MET A 147 10.65 -11.61 -0.97
CA MET A 147 10.91 -10.83 0.24
C MET A 147 12.25 -10.09 0.13
N PRO A 148 12.31 -8.79 0.48
CA PRO A 148 13.56 -8.04 0.51
C PRO A 148 14.62 -8.75 1.37
N LYS A 149 15.84 -8.75 0.89
CA LYS A 149 16.96 -9.31 1.65
C LYS A 149 17.35 -8.34 2.75
N MET A 150 17.11 -8.73 3.98
CA MET A 150 17.50 -7.94 5.16
C MET A 150 18.88 -8.38 5.68
N PRO A 151 19.66 -7.51 6.32
CA PRO A 151 20.92 -7.87 6.96
C PRO A 151 20.75 -8.98 7.99
N LYS A 152 21.83 -9.68 8.33
CA LYS A 152 21.83 -10.73 9.35
C LYS A 152 22.24 -10.16 10.71
N GLY A 153 21.67 -10.72 11.76
CA GLY A 153 21.88 -10.25 13.14
C GLY A 153 21.05 -9.00 13.44
N GLY A 154 21.10 -8.48 14.67
CA GLY A 154 20.24 -7.38 15.08
C GLY A 154 18.77 -7.75 15.13
N LEU A 155 17.90 -6.76 15.07
CA LEU A 155 16.44 -6.89 15.13
C LEU A 155 15.80 -6.59 13.79
N LEU A 156 14.78 -7.39 13.42
CA LEU A 156 13.88 -7.12 12.31
C LEU A 156 12.54 -6.64 12.85
N ILE A 157 12.16 -5.40 12.52
CA ILE A 157 10.85 -4.84 12.82
C ILE A 157 10.02 -4.82 11.54
N CYS A 158 8.72 -5.12 11.64
CA CYS A 158 7.75 -5.03 10.57
C CYS A 158 6.64 -4.07 10.99
N ALA A 159 6.58 -2.88 10.38
CA ALA A 159 5.45 -1.98 10.52
C ALA A 159 4.38 -2.32 9.48
N THR A 160 3.13 -2.50 9.89
CA THR A 160 2.06 -2.95 8.99
C THR A 160 0.68 -2.46 9.42
N ASN A 161 -0.09 -1.90 8.49
CA ASN A 161 -1.53 -1.73 8.62
C ASN A 161 -2.20 -3.04 8.18
N ILE A 162 -3.08 -3.61 9.02
CA ILE A 162 -3.72 -4.90 8.77
C ILE A 162 -5.22 -4.79 8.41
N GLN A 163 -5.64 -3.60 8.06
CA GLN A 163 -6.96 -3.29 7.47
C GLN A 163 -8.15 -3.72 8.33
N ASN A 164 -8.42 -3.01 9.44
CA ASN A 164 -9.59 -3.20 10.28
C ASN A 164 -9.75 -4.67 10.77
N TYR A 165 -8.76 -5.15 11.53
CA TYR A 165 -8.77 -6.48 12.09
C TYR A 165 -9.58 -6.52 13.40
N PHE A 166 -10.71 -7.24 13.41
CA PHE A 166 -11.64 -7.32 14.51
C PHE A 166 -11.75 -8.74 15.07
N PHE A 167 -11.81 -8.84 16.39
CA PHE A 167 -12.26 -10.02 17.11
C PHE A 167 -13.79 -10.00 17.30
N ASP A 168 -14.30 -8.89 17.85
CA ASP A 168 -15.73 -8.68 18.01
C ASP A 168 -16.35 -8.19 16.70
N LEU A 169 -17.33 -8.92 16.21
CA LEU A 169 -18.03 -8.63 14.96
C LEU A 169 -19.36 -7.91 15.17
N GLY A 170 -19.64 -7.40 16.39
CA GLY A 170 -20.80 -6.56 16.67
C GLY A 170 -20.65 -5.12 16.16
N GLY A 171 -21.73 -4.36 16.18
CA GLY A 171 -21.74 -2.92 15.94
C GLY A 171 -21.05 -2.46 14.65
N TYR A 172 -19.98 -1.67 14.78
CA TYR A 172 -19.21 -1.14 13.64
C TYR A 172 -18.53 -2.24 12.82
N ALA A 173 -17.96 -3.23 13.48
CA ALA A 173 -17.24 -4.32 12.83
C ALA A 173 -18.14 -5.14 11.90
N GLN A 174 -19.40 -5.34 12.28
CA GLN A 174 -20.40 -6.05 11.50
C GLN A 174 -20.63 -5.44 10.09
N ARG A 175 -20.44 -4.12 9.97
CA ARG A 175 -20.52 -3.41 8.67
C ARG A 175 -19.28 -3.60 7.81
N LYS A 176 -18.19 -4.09 8.38
CA LYS A 176 -16.88 -4.20 7.74
C LYS A 176 -16.51 -5.62 7.35
N THR A 177 -16.90 -6.60 8.16
CA THR A 177 -16.47 -7.99 7.96
C THR A 177 -17.50 -8.99 8.50
N THR A 178 -17.49 -10.18 7.94
CA THR A 178 -18.24 -11.36 8.40
C THR A 178 -17.31 -12.34 9.10
N VAL A 179 -17.85 -13.32 9.83
CA VAL A 179 -17.07 -14.39 10.47
C VAL A 179 -16.12 -15.09 9.49
N LYS A 180 -16.63 -15.46 8.31
CA LYS A 180 -15.80 -16.09 7.26
C LYS A 180 -14.66 -15.18 6.78
N GLN A 181 -14.94 -13.89 6.62
CA GLN A 181 -13.92 -12.92 6.21
C GLN A 181 -12.88 -12.69 7.31
N GLN A 182 -13.29 -12.65 8.59
CA GLN A 182 -12.37 -12.57 9.74
C GLN A 182 -11.45 -13.79 9.79
N GLN A 183 -12.00 -14.99 9.63
CA GLN A 183 -11.20 -16.22 9.60
C GLN A 183 -10.17 -16.20 8.47
N MET A 184 -10.58 -15.76 7.26
CA MET A 184 -9.69 -15.64 6.11
C MET A 184 -8.64 -14.54 6.35
N GLN A 185 -9.01 -13.41 6.93
CA GLN A 185 -8.10 -12.33 7.28
C GLN A 185 -7.06 -12.81 8.29
N THR A 186 -7.49 -13.48 9.36
CA THR A 186 -6.58 -14.08 10.34
C THR A 186 -5.59 -15.05 9.69
N LEU A 187 -6.08 -15.92 8.81
CA LEU A 187 -5.23 -16.89 8.10
C LEU A 187 -4.19 -16.21 7.21
N LYS A 188 -4.61 -15.22 6.41
CA LYS A 188 -3.71 -14.50 5.49
C LYS A 188 -2.67 -13.68 6.25
N ILE A 189 -3.09 -12.91 7.26
CA ILE A 189 -2.18 -12.11 8.10
C ILE A 189 -1.18 -13.04 8.80
N SER A 190 -1.63 -14.07 9.49
CA SER A 190 -0.71 -14.96 10.21
C SER A 190 0.26 -15.69 9.28
N LYS A 191 -0.15 -16.10 8.08
CA LYS A 191 0.76 -16.65 7.06
C LYS A 191 1.79 -15.61 6.60
N ALA A 192 1.36 -14.36 6.35
CA ALA A 192 2.25 -13.29 5.90
C ALA A 192 3.26 -12.91 6.99
N LEU A 193 2.81 -12.70 8.22
CA LEU A 193 3.69 -12.38 9.34
C LEU A 193 4.66 -13.54 9.64
N THR A 194 4.21 -14.78 9.62
CA THR A 194 5.11 -15.95 9.76
C THR A 194 6.15 -16.01 8.63
N HIS A 195 5.77 -15.65 7.40
CA HIS A 195 6.71 -15.62 6.27
C HIS A 195 7.75 -14.50 6.43
N ILE A 196 7.34 -13.31 6.91
CA ILE A 196 8.25 -12.20 7.23
C ILE A 196 9.16 -12.56 8.40
N ASN A 197 8.65 -13.21 9.44
CA ASN A 197 9.36 -13.67 10.62
C ASN A 197 10.13 -12.55 11.33
N ALA A 198 9.47 -11.39 11.53
CA ALA A 198 10.04 -10.26 12.26
C ALA A 198 10.10 -10.53 13.77
N ASP A 199 10.99 -9.80 14.44
CA ASP A 199 11.15 -9.86 15.90
C ASP A 199 10.10 -9.00 16.62
N ILE A 200 9.66 -7.90 15.98
CA ILE A 200 8.55 -7.05 16.42
C ILE A 200 7.66 -6.71 15.22
N TYR A 201 6.35 -6.82 15.40
CA TYR A 201 5.33 -6.28 14.50
C TYR A 201 4.69 -5.07 15.13
N ALA A 202 4.87 -3.90 14.53
CA ALA A 202 4.19 -2.66 14.85
C ALA A 202 2.92 -2.56 13.99
N ILE A 203 1.77 -2.73 14.61
CA ILE A 203 0.50 -2.98 13.90
C ILE A 203 -0.42 -1.78 14.00
N CYS A 204 -0.96 -1.33 12.86
CA CYS A 204 -2.08 -0.40 12.75
C CYS A 204 -3.37 -1.12 12.35
N GLU A 205 -4.51 -0.55 12.71
CA GLU A 205 -5.86 -1.05 12.40
C GLU A 205 -6.19 -2.42 13.03
N ILE A 206 -5.70 -2.69 14.22
CA ILE A 206 -6.14 -3.79 15.07
C ILE A 206 -7.23 -3.33 16.03
N GLN A 207 -8.22 -4.17 16.34
CA GLN A 207 -9.22 -3.84 17.34
C GLN A 207 -8.57 -3.52 18.69
N ARG A 208 -9.00 -2.45 19.31
CA ARG A 208 -8.59 -2.00 20.64
C ARG A 208 -8.89 -3.07 21.69
N GLY A 209 -8.01 -3.18 22.70
CA GLY A 209 -8.07 -4.22 23.74
C GLY A 209 -7.37 -5.52 23.34
N ASP A 210 -7.43 -6.51 24.21
CA ASP A 210 -6.57 -7.71 24.14
C ASP A 210 -7.07 -8.78 23.18
N SER A 211 -8.37 -8.83 22.91
CA SER A 211 -8.99 -9.98 22.22
C SER A 211 -8.49 -10.19 20.80
N ALA A 212 -8.34 -9.11 20.01
CA ALA A 212 -7.87 -9.24 18.63
C ALA A 212 -6.35 -9.52 18.56
N PRO A 213 -5.48 -8.84 19.33
CA PRO A 213 -4.08 -9.22 19.45
C PRO A 213 -3.88 -10.67 19.91
N GLN A 214 -4.61 -11.11 20.94
CA GLN A 214 -4.55 -12.49 21.43
C GLN A 214 -4.95 -13.50 20.35
N MET A 215 -6.02 -13.22 19.58
CA MET A 215 -6.44 -14.09 18.49
C MET A 215 -5.35 -14.23 17.43
N LEU A 216 -4.67 -13.14 17.10
CA LEU A 216 -3.58 -13.15 16.11
C LEU A 216 -2.33 -13.85 16.65
N VAL A 217 -1.93 -13.59 17.90
CA VAL A 217 -0.80 -14.27 18.57
C VAL A 217 -1.05 -15.77 18.67
N ASN A 218 -2.27 -16.21 19.02
CA ASN A 218 -2.63 -17.61 19.03
C ASN A 218 -2.47 -18.27 17.64
N ALA A 219 -2.80 -17.55 16.57
CA ALA A 219 -2.62 -18.03 15.20
C ALA A 219 -1.12 -18.12 14.82
N LEU A 220 -0.31 -17.13 15.18
CA LEU A 220 1.14 -17.12 14.94
C LEU A 220 1.85 -18.23 15.72
N ASN A 221 1.54 -18.42 17.00
CA ASN A 221 2.12 -19.46 17.85
C ASN A 221 1.76 -20.87 17.34
N ARG A 222 0.50 -21.07 16.86
CA ARG A 222 0.13 -22.33 16.18
C ARG A 222 0.94 -22.58 14.93
N MET A 223 1.20 -21.56 14.10
CA MET A 223 2.03 -21.71 12.90
C MET A 223 3.50 -21.98 13.24
N ALA A 224 4.02 -21.31 14.25
CA ALA A 224 5.37 -21.52 14.76
C ALA A 224 5.52 -22.87 15.49
N LYS A 225 4.42 -23.53 15.84
CA LYS A 225 4.37 -24.74 16.70
C LYS A 225 5.10 -24.56 18.04
N LYS A 226 5.11 -23.33 18.53
CA LYS A 226 5.83 -22.92 19.74
C LYS A 226 5.28 -21.57 20.24
N GLU A 227 5.21 -21.39 21.56
CA GLU A 227 4.76 -20.15 22.21
C GLU A 227 5.87 -19.07 22.22
N VAL A 228 6.21 -18.55 21.04
CA VAL A 228 7.28 -17.56 20.87
C VAL A 228 6.80 -16.12 20.86
N TYR A 229 5.55 -15.88 20.42
CA TYR A 229 4.99 -14.55 20.32
C TYR A 229 4.15 -14.18 21.53
N ASP A 230 4.19 -12.88 21.87
CA ASP A 230 3.33 -12.23 22.83
C ASP A 230 2.94 -10.85 22.30
N PHE A 231 2.11 -10.09 23.02
CA PHE A 231 1.63 -8.79 22.56
C PHE A 231 1.54 -7.76 23.67
N VAL A 232 1.50 -6.47 23.28
CA VAL A 232 1.04 -5.36 24.10
C VAL A 232 -0.03 -4.62 23.31
N SER A 233 -1.22 -4.50 23.87
CA SER A 233 -2.38 -3.83 23.27
C SER A 233 -2.55 -2.40 23.78
N ASP A 234 -3.31 -1.60 23.04
CA ASP A 234 -3.64 -0.21 23.40
C ASP A 234 -4.75 -0.11 24.48
N GLY A 235 -5.11 -1.20 25.11
CA GLY A 235 -6.17 -1.19 26.11
C GLY A 235 -7.57 -0.95 25.50
N TRP A 236 -8.54 -0.67 26.37
CA TRP A 236 -9.95 -0.48 26.00
C TRP A 236 -10.50 0.82 26.58
N ASP A 237 -10.97 1.74 25.72
CA ASP A 237 -11.56 3.01 26.15
C ASP A 237 -12.96 3.33 25.57
N ASN A 238 -13.56 2.45 24.80
CA ASN A 238 -14.88 2.60 24.17
C ASN A 238 -15.02 3.74 23.14
N GLN A 239 -13.97 4.45 22.79
CA GLN A 239 -14.07 5.63 21.92
C GLN A 239 -13.75 5.34 20.47
N ASP A 240 -12.79 4.44 20.20
CA ASP A 240 -12.43 4.02 18.86
C ASP A 240 -12.28 2.50 18.80
N MET A 241 -12.84 1.90 17.76
CA MET A 241 -12.84 0.44 17.62
C MET A 241 -11.49 -0.14 17.24
N ILE A 242 -10.62 0.67 16.60
CA ILE A 242 -9.30 0.25 16.15
C ILE A 242 -8.22 1.15 16.71
N SER A 243 -7.05 0.59 16.93
CA SER A 243 -5.88 1.30 17.39
C SER A 243 -4.59 0.69 16.83
N CYS A 244 -3.49 0.94 17.51
CA CYS A 244 -2.18 0.36 17.26
C CYS A 244 -1.85 -0.66 18.36
N GLY A 245 -0.91 -1.56 18.08
CA GLY A 245 -0.45 -2.55 19.05
C GLY A 245 0.83 -3.22 18.60
N TYR A 246 1.45 -3.92 19.52
CA TYR A 246 2.71 -4.62 19.30
C TYR A 246 2.49 -6.13 19.43
N ILE A 247 3.06 -6.90 18.48
CA ILE A 247 3.29 -8.33 18.65
C ILE A 247 4.80 -8.54 18.57
N TYR A 248 5.37 -9.29 19.50
CA TYR A 248 6.81 -9.43 19.59
C TYR A 248 7.24 -10.86 19.95
N ARG A 249 8.48 -11.19 19.62
CA ARG A 249 9.10 -12.46 19.97
C ARG A 249 9.73 -12.35 21.36
N LYS A 250 9.22 -13.16 22.31
CA LYS A 250 9.70 -13.23 23.70
C LYS A 250 11.15 -13.69 23.85
N ASP A 251 11.68 -14.36 22.84
CA ASP A 251 13.07 -14.83 22.79
C ASP A 251 14.05 -13.82 22.19
N LYS A 252 13.55 -12.67 21.73
CA LYS A 252 14.34 -11.60 21.07
C LYS A 252 14.31 -10.28 21.82
N VAL A 253 13.14 -9.89 22.25
CA VAL A 253 12.94 -8.62 22.92
C VAL A 253 12.00 -8.77 24.12
N ARG A 254 12.09 -7.82 25.04
CA ARG A 254 11.10 -7.62 26.10
C ARG A 254 10.64 -6.16 26.13
N PRO A 255 9.31 -5.92 26.24
CA PRO A 255 8.82 -4.57 26.49
C PRO A 255 9.23 -4.10 27.89
N TYR A 256 9.45 -2.80 28.05
CA TYR A 256 9.71 -2.19 29.35
C TYR A 256 9.06 -0.80 29.43
N GLY A 257 8.81 -0.33 30.66
CA GLY A 257 8.07 0.90 30.91
C GLY A 257 6.57 0.74 30.66
N GLU A 258 5.85 1.84 30.80
CA GLU A 258 4.43 1.91 30.51
C GLU A 258 4.19 2.38 29.08
N MET A 259 3.14 1.86 28.42
CA MET A 259 2.74 2.36 27.12
C MET A 259 2.23 3.79 27.24
N LEU A 260 2.78 4.69 26.45
CA LEU A 260 2.32 6.07 26.32
C LEU A 260 1.32 6.21 25.19
N HIS A 261 0.40 7.17 25.34
CA HIS A 261 -0.65 7.48 24.39
C HIS A 261 -0.61 8.95 23.98
N GLY A 262 -0.91 9.23 22.71
CA GLY A 262 -1.08 10.60 22.23
C GLY A 262 -2.50 11.09 22.49
N TYR A 263 -2.68 11.98 23.47
CA TYR A 263 -3.97 12.52 23.87
C TYR A 263 -4.41 13.70 23.00
N ALA A 264 -5.70 13.84 22.78
CA ALA A 264 -6.29 14.96 22.04
C ALA A 264 -6.09 16.31 22.76
N ASP A 265 -6.09 16.30 24.08
CA ASP A 265 -5.73 17.42 24.96
C ASP A 265 -5.34 16.89 26.34
N THR A 266 -4.78 17.77 27.18
CA THR A 266 -4.25 17.41 28.51
C THR A 266 -5.31 16.93 29.50
N ASN A 267 -6.58 17.21 29.26
CA ASN A 267 -7.71 16.85 30.11
C ASN A 267 -8.61 15.76 29.50
N SER A 268 -8.30 15.33 28.29
CA SER A 268 -9.10 14.35 27.56
C SER A 268 -8.77 12.93 27.99
N HIS A 269 -9.81 12.11 28.14
CA HIS A 269 -9.64 10.66 28.15
C HIS A 269 -9.57 10.07 26.75
N TYR A 270 -9.82 10.89 25.71
CA TYR A 270 -9.70 10.47 24.32
C TYR A 270 -8.24 10.60 23.86
N HIS A 271 -7.68 9.49 23.42
CA HIS A 271 -6.38 9.50 22.78
C HIS A 271 -6.47 9.07 21.31
N TYR A 272 -5.57 9.60 20.52
CA TYR A 272 -5.39 9.22 19.13
C TYR A 272 -4.78 7.80 19.03
N ARG A 273 -4.70 7.27 17.83
CA ARG A 273 -4.04 5.99 17.54
C ARG A 273 -2.52 6.19 17.44
N LEU A 274 -1.94 6.72 18.50
CA LEU A 274 -0.54 7.05 18.65
C LEU A 274 -0.07 6.41 19.96
N VAL A 275 0.85 5.45 19.89
CA VAL A 275 1.34 4.74 21.06
C VAL A 275 2.86 4.65 21.03
N ALA A 276 3.51 4.69 22.18
CA ALA A 276 4.94 4.49 22.31
C ALA A 276 5.25 3.52 23.45
N LEU A 277 6.19 2.61 23.23
CA LEU A 277 6.61 1.60 24.19
C LEU A 277 8.11 1.35 24.07
N GLY A 278 8.79 1.18 25.21
CA GLY A 278 10.18 0.78 25.25
C GLY A 278 10.37 -0.72 24.98
N PHE A 279 11.42 -1.06 24.24
CA PHE A 279 11.87 -2.44 24.03
C PHE A 279 13.34 -2.59 24.36
N GLU A 280 13.69 -3.70 24.98
CA GLU A 280 15.06 -4.12 25.23
C GLU A 280 15.39 -5.34 24.37
N GLU A 281 16.45 -5.28 23.58
CA GLU A 281 16.99 -6.45 22.89
C GLU A 281 17.66 -7.39 23.90
N ILE A 282 17.21 -8.64 23.99
CA ILE A 282 17.72 -9.61 24.97
C ILE A 282 19.20 -9.94 24.76
N ALA A 283 19.67 -9.94 23.51
CA ALA A 283 21.04 -10.32 23.18
C ALA A 283 22.08 -9.26 23.58
N SER A 284 21.77 -7.99 23.47
CA SER A 284 22.68 -6.87 23.76
C SER A 284 22.37 -6.17 25.08
N SER A 285 21.15 -6.29 25.58
CA SER A 285 20.53 -5.48 26.63
C SER A 285 20.38 -4.00 26.28
N GLU A 286 20.53 -3.65 25.00
CA GLU A 286 20.28 -2.31 24.50
C GLU A 286 18.78 -2.04 24.40
N LYS A 287 18.41 -0.80 24.59
CA LYS A 287 17.02 -0.35 24.65
C LYS A 287 16.73 0.62 23.52
N PHE A 288 15.47 0.76 23.17
CA PHE A 288 14.97 1.78 22.25
C PHE A 288 13.47 1.98 22.46
N VAL A 289 12.94 3.08 21.97
CA VAL A 289 11.50 3.36 21.98
C VAL A 289 10.94 3.12 20.59
N LEU A 290 9.89 2.29 20.50
CA LEU A 290 9.13 2.10 19.28
C LEU A 290 7.79 2.82 19.40
N ASN A 291 7.58 3.83 18.57
CA ASN A 291 6.35 4.59 18.51
C ASN A 291 5.58 4.19 17.25
N ILE A 292 4.30 3.86 17.38
CA ILE A 292 3.41 3.55 16.27
C ILE A 292 2.40 4.66 16.08
N ASN A 293 2.25 5.12 14.85
CA ASN A 293 1.33 6.19 14.47
C ASN A 293 0.33 5.70 13.42
N HIS A 294 -0.95 5.99 13.66
CA HIS A 294 -1.99 5.85 12.65
C HIS A 294 -2.79 7.14 12.60
N LEU A 295 -2.34 8.07 11.76
CA LEU A 295 -2.97 9.38 11.65
C LEU A 295 -4.34 9.30 10.96
N ARG A 296 -5.10 10.37 11.06
CA ARG A 296 -6.41 10.47 10.43
C ARG A 296 -6.33 10.25 8.92
N SER A 297 -7.19 9.36 8.40
CA SER A 297 -7.25 9.05 6.96
C SER A 297 -7.57 10.29 6.11
N LYS A 298 -7.14 10.29 4.85
CA LYS A 298 -7.37 11.37 3.85
C LYS A 298 -8.84 11.49 3.40
N ARG A 299 -9.79 10.86 4.08
CA ARG A 299 -11.22 10.94 3.77
C ARG A 299 -11.82 12.27 4.23
N GLY A 300 -12.69 12.86 3.41
CA GLY A 300 -13.34 14.15 3.67
C GLY A 300 -12.82 15.26 2.76
N THR A 301 -13.04 16.51 3.15
CA THR A 301 -12.44 17.67 2.45
C THR A 301 -10.94 17.71 2.74
N GLY A 302 -10.14 18.11 1.76
CA GLY A 302 -8.67 18.16 1.89
C GLY A 302 -8.20 18.94 3.12
N ALA A 303 -8.73 20.13 3.33
CA ALA A 303 -8.37 21.00 4.46
C ALA A 303 -8.75 20.36 5.82
N GLU A 304 -10.02 19.99 6.01
CA GLU A 304 -10.49 19.37 7.26
C GLU A 304 -9.71 18.09 7.61
N SER A 305 -9.42 17.28 6.61
CA SER A 305 -8.65 16.05 6.79
C SER A 305 -7.20 16.35 7.16
N ASN A 306 -6.59 17.40 6.62
CA ASN A 306 -5.24 17.84 6.97
C ASN A 306 -5.19 18.37 8.41
N ASP A 307 -6.14 19.23 8.81
CA ASP A 307 -6.21 19.78 10.17
C ASP A 307 -6.27 18.66 11.22
N LYS A 308 -7.06 17.60 10.93
CA LYS A 308 -7.14 16.42 11.82
C LYS A 308 -5.82 15.65 11.89
N ARG A 309 -5.07 15.53 10.79
CA ARG A 309 -3.74 14.92 10.81
C ARG A 309 -2.74 15.79 11.55
N MET A 310 -2.81 17.10 11.38
CA MET A 310 -1.97 18.04 12.14
C MET A 310 -2.22 17.94 13.64
N ALA A 311 -3.49 17.87 14.08
CA ALA A 311 -3.79 17.64 15.49
C ALA A 311 -3.22 16.31 16.03
N ASN A 312 -3.14 15.27 15.19
CA ASN A 312 -2.44 14.03 15.58
C ASN A 312 -0.93 14.26 15.70
N VAL A 313 -0.32 15.01 14.77
CA VAL A 313 1.13 15.33 14.83
C VAL A 313 1.44 16.20 16.04
N ASP A 314 0.63 17.20 16.36
CA ASP A 314 0.81 18.02 17.56
C ASP A 314 0.80 17.15 18.83
N SER A 315 -0.12 16.19 18.92
CA SER A 315 -0.16 15.23 20.03
C SER A 315 1.06 14.32 20.05
N LEU A 316 1.54 13.88 18.89
CA LEU A 316 2.79 13.11 18.76
C LEU A 316 3.98 13.93 19.29
N MET A 317 4.10 15.20 18.88
CA MET A 317 5.20 16.06 19.34
C MET A 317 5.19 16.25 20.88
N VAL A 318 4.00 16.43 21.47
CA VAL A 318 3.86 16.49 22.94
C VAL A 318 4.30 15.18 23.60
N MET A 319 3.95 14.04 23.03
CA MET A 319 4.38 12.73 23.57
C MET A 319 5.89 12.54 23.47
N LEU A 320 6.49 12.86 22.32
CA LEU A 320 7.94 12.75 22.11
C LEU A 320 8.74 13.68 23.04
N HIS A 321 8.28 14.90 23.23
CA HIS A 321 8.87 15.84 24.18
C HIS A 321 8.84 15.30 25.62
N LYS A 322 7.72 14.72 26.05
CA LYS A 322 7.64 14.06 27.37
C LYS A 322 8.62 12.89 27.51
N ILE A 323 8.77 12.08 26.47
CA ILE A 323 9.72 10.96 26.47
C ILE A 323 11.14 11.49 26.73
N GLN A 324 11.55 12.52 26.03
CA GLN A 324 12.89 13.10 26.10
C GLN A 324 13.13 13.85 27.42
N GLU A 325 12.26 14.80 27.80
CA GLU A 325 12.45 15.62 29.00
C GLU A 325 12.36 14.82 30.31
N GLN A 326 11.44 13.85 30.37
CA GLN A 326 11.22 13.09 31.59
C GLN A 326 12.01 11.79 31.61
N GLN A 327 12.81 11.51 30.57
CA GLN A 327 13.60 10.29 30.41
C GLN A 327 12.78 9.02 30.73
N LEU A 328 11.53 8.96 30.22
CA LEU A 328 10.56 7.95 30.59
C LEU A 328 11.02 6.53 30.25
N PHE A 329 11.87 6.37 29.26
CA PHE A 329 12.37 5.08 28.82
C PHE A 329 13.89 4.90 29.03
N GLN A 330 14.57 5.83 29.69
CA GLN A 330 16.01 5.78 29.93
C GLN A 330 16.86 5.63 28.64
N ASP A 331 16.29 6.01 27.51
CA ASP A 331 16.92 5.95 26.20
C ASP A 331 16.33 7.03 25.29
N GLU A 332 17.17 7.56 24.40
CA GLU A 332 16.82 8.58 23.41
C GLU A 332 16.67 8.02 21.99
N ASP A 333 16.89 6.72 21.82
CA ASP A 333 16.79 6.01 20.56
C ASP A 333 15.32 5.76 20.24
N ILE A 334 14.72 6.66 19.46
CA ILE A 334 13.28 6.63 19.14
C ILE A 334 13.10 6.30 17.67
N LEU A 335 12.36 5.23 17.40
CA LEU A 335 11.89 4.85 16.05
C LEU A 335 10.38 5.11 15.94
N LEU A 336 9.99 5.93 14.97
CA LEU A 336 8.59 6.25 14.69
C LEU A 336 8.16 5.51 13.43
N VAL A 337 7.11 4.71 13.51
CA VAL A 337 6.61 3.89 12.39
C VAL A 337 5.10 3.99 12.25
N GLY A 338 4.55 3.53 11.13
CA GLY A 338 3.12 3.32 10.96
C GLY A 338 2.52 4.03 9.76
N ASP A 339 1.19 4.10 9.73
CA ASP A 339 0.40 4.72 8.68
C ASP A 339 0.14 6.20 9.01
N TYR A 340 0.87 7.08 8.37
CA TYR A 340 0.73 8.53 8.58
C TYR A 340 -0.38 9.14 7.72
N ASN A 341 -0.99 8.38 6.82
CA ASN A 341 -2.01 8.90 5.91
C ASN A 341 -1.60 10.22 5.22
N SER A 342 -0.30 10.40 5.04
CA SER A 342 0.33 11.60 4.45
C SER A 342 1.50 11.21 3.58
N TYR A 343 1.70 11.97 2.51
CA TYR A 343 2.81 11.80 1.58
C TYR A 343 3.96 12.77 1.87
N THR A 344 5.11 12.58 1.26
CA THR A 344 6.39 13.23 1.57
C THR A 344 6.30 14.74 1.80
N TYR A 345 5.68 15.49 0.89
CA TYR A 345 5.64 16.96 0.97
C TYR A 345 4.39 17.52 1.62
N GLU A 346 3.56 16.70 2.26
CA GLU A 346 2.44 17.18 3.05
C GLU A 346 2.91 17.67 4.44
N GLN A 347 2.21 18.64 4.97
CA GLN A 347 2.54 19.33 6.23
C GLN A 347 2.77 18.38 7.41
N PRO A 348 1.97 17.32 7.64
CA PRO A 348 2.18 16.41 8.77
C PRO A 348 3.60 15.80 8.81
N LEU A 349 4.12 15.31 7.68
CA LEU A 349 5.45 14.70 7.62
C LEU A 349 6.56 15.76 7.70
N GLN A 350 6.36 16.89 7.03
CA GLN A 350 7.33 17.99 7.08
C GLN A 350 7.49 18.56 8.50
N THR A 351 6.44 18.56 9.31
CA THR A 351 6.51 18.95 10.73
C THR A 351 7.40 18.00 11.54
N ILE A 352 7.29 16.68 11.32
CA ILE A 352 8.12 15.67 11.99
C ILE A 352 9.60 15.84 11.59
N ILE A 353 9.86 16.04 10.30
CA ILE A 353 11.23 16.28 9.80
C ILE A 353 11.83 17.57 10.40
N GLN A 354 11.04 18.66 10.46
CA GLN A 354 11.47 19.92 11.06
C GLN A 354 11.73 19.82 12.58
N ALA A 355 11.10 18.86 13.25
CA ALA A 355 11.37 18.54 14.65
C ALA A 355 12.68 17.74 14.85
N GLY A 356 13.41 17.43 13.78
CA GLY A 356 14.73 16.79 13.83
C GLY A 356 14.71 15.26 13.64
N TYR A 357 13.58 14.66 13.27
CA TYR A 357 13.50 13.24 12.94
C TYR A 357 13.84 13.00 11.47
N GLU A 358 14.72 12.04 11.18
CA GLU A 358 15.09 11.68 9.81
C GLU A 358 14.07 10.68 9.20
N ASP A 359 13.59 10.95 7.99
CA ASP A 359 12.80 9.98 7.21
C ASP A 359 13.75 8.91 6.63
N VAL A 360 14.02 7.88 7.43
CA VAL A 360 14.92 6.80 7.04
C VAL A 360 14.33 5.88 5.97
N LEU A 361 13.00 5.85 5.78
CA LEU A 361 12.41 5.13 4.66
C LEU A 361 12.82 5.77 3.33
N MET A 362 12.75 7.09 3.23
CA MET A 362 13.17 7.81 2.03
C MET A 362 14.67 7.76 1.80
N HIS A 363 15.48 7.60 2.87
CA HIS A 363 16.91 7.36 2.74
C HIS A 363 17.22 6.02 2.06
N TYR A 364 16.55 4.92 2.46
CA TYR A 364 16.83 3.56 1.98
C TYR A 364 16.03 3.14 0.73
N ALA A 365 14.84 3.68 0.53
CA ALA A 365 13.92 3.26 -0.53
C ALA A 365 13.16 4.45 -1.15
N PRO A 366 13.85 5.46 -1.72
CA PRO A 366 13.21 6.69 -2.21
C PRO A 366 12.24 6.48 -3.38
N GLU A 367 12.44 5.44 -4.18
CA GLU A 367 11.64 5.12 -5.36
C GLU A 367 10.53 4.08 -5.07
N GLY A 368 10.30 3.75 -3.79
CA GLY A 368 9.32 2.75 -3.40
C GLY A 368 7.92 3.31 -3.17
N TYR A 369 7.08 2.49 -2.59
CA TYR A 369 5.71 2.83 -2.17
C TYR A 369 5.19 1.77 -1.20
N SER A 370 4.15 2.12 -0.43
CA SER A 370 3.41 1.17 0.40
C SER A 370 1.93 1.09 0.04
N TYR A 371 1.45 2.03 -0.79
CA TYR A 371 0.05 2.16 -1.15
C TYR A 371 -0.12 2.58 -2.61
N VAL A 372 -1.21 2.13 -3.24
CA VAL A 372 -1.59 2.55 -4.60
C VAL A 372 -3.00 3.13 -4.57
N TYR A 373 -3.12 4.42 -4.88
CA TYR A 373 -4.39 5.14 -4.91
C TYR A 373 -4.68 5.67 -6.31
N TYR A 374 -5.83 5.31 -6.87
CA TYR A 374 -6.23 5.67 -8.24
C TYR A 374 -5.13 5.47 -9.30
N SER A 375 -4.36 4.37 -9.17
CA SER A 375 -3.26 4.00 -10.08
C SER A 375 -1.97 4.81 -9.91
N GLU A 376 -1.87 5.58 -8.86
CA GLU A 376 -0.68 6.32 -8.46
C GLU A 376 -0.13 5.71 -7.17
N ALA A 377 1.16 5.44 -7.15
CA ALA A 377 1.87 4.85 -6.03
C ALA A 377 2.36 5.93 -5.07
N GLY A 378 2.52 5.59 -3.79
CA GLY A 378 3.10 6.49 -2.80
C GLY A 378 3.24 5.83 -1.44
N TYR A 379 3.93 6.49 -0.53
CA TYR A 379 4.14 6.02 0.82
C TYR A 379 3.15 6.70 1.79
N LEU A 380 2.16 5.96 2.28
CA LEU A 380 1.38 6.37 3.45
C LEU A 380 2.01 5.86 4.75
N ASP A 381 2.74 4.74 4.66
CA ASP A 381 3.48 4.17 5.77
C ASP A 381 4.91 4.74 5.79
N ARG A 382 5.36 5.20 6.97
CA ARG A 382 6.63 5.91 7.14
C ARG A 382 7.46 5.32 8.27
N VAL A 383 8.75 5.64 8.21
CA VAL A 383 9.72 5.31 9.26
C VAL A 383 10.60 6.54 9.50
N PHE A 384 10.49 7.10 10.70
CA PHE A 384 11.37 8.18 11.13
C PHE A 384 12.24 7.72 12.30
N ALA A 385 13.44 8.24 12.38
CA ALA A 385 14.38 7.95 13.46
C ALA A 385 14.83 9.23 14.16
N SER A 386 14.99 9.18 15.48
CA SER A 386 15.70 10.24 16.21
C SER A 386 17.15 10.31 15.75
N PRO A 387 17.86 11.44 15.97
CA PRO A 387 19.27 11.55 15.57
C PRO A 387 20.16 10.43 16.12
N THR A 388 19.91 9.98 17.34
CA THR A 388 20.66 8.88 17.98
C THR A 388 20.31 7.51 17.40
N MET A 389 19.06 7.34 16.94
CA MET A 389 18.57 6.09 16.36
C MET A 389 18.95 5.93 14.88
N THR A 390 19.14 7.01 14.13
CA THR A 390 19.39 6.99 12.68
C THR A 390 20.55 6.05 12.29
N ASP A 391 21.67 6.15 12.98
CA ASP A 391 22.87 5.32 12.72
C ASP A 391 22.70 3.84 13.10
N GLN A 392 21.63 3.48 13.78
CA GLN A 392 21.30 2.12 14.20
C GLN A 392 20.32 1.45 13.25
N VAL A 393 19.64 2.22 12.41
CA VAL A 393 18.84 1.71 11.27
C VAL A 393 19.82 1.34 10.17
N THR A 394 19.84 0.09 9.75
CA THR A 394 20.79 -0.40 8.74
C THR A 394 20.16 -0.73 7.42
N GLN A 395 18.84 -0.90 7.37
CA GLN A 395 18.06 -1.06 6.15
C GLN A 395 16.57 -0.83 6.44
N VAL A 396 15.88 -0.20 5.48
CA VAL A 396 14.41 -0.09 5.45
C VAL A 396 13.92 -0.41 4.04
N GLN A 397 12.92 -1.29 3.92
CA GLN A 397 12.37 -1.70 2.62
C GLN A 397 10.87 -1.98 2.71
N PRO A 398 10.05 -1.50 1.78
CA PRO A 398 8.69 -1.99 1.61
C PRO A 398 8.73 -3.44 1.08
N TYR A 399 7.75 -4.25 1.47
CA TYR A 399 7.57 -5.59 0.90
C TYR A 399 6.21 -5.68 0.21
N HIS A 400 6.21 -5.70 -1.12
CA HIS A 400 5.00 -5.61 -1.94
C HIS A 400 4.12 -6.88 -1.86
N LEU A 401 3.44 -7.02 -0.73
CA LEU A 401 2.47 -8.09 -0.47
C LEU A 401 1.02 -7.68 -0.76
N ASN A 402 0.71 -6.38 -0.71
CA ASN A 402 -0.65 -5.88 -0.63
C ASN A 402 -1.00 -4.86 -1.70
N ALA A 403 -0.27 -3.76 -1.81
CA ALA A 403 -0.60 -2.60 -2.66
C ALA A 403 -0.69 -2.94 -4.15
N ASP A 404 0.12 -3.88 -4.61
CA ASP A 404 0.15 -4.33 -6.01
C ASP A 404 -1.04 -5.19 -6.43
N TYR A 405 -1.82 -5.70 -5.49
CA TYR A 405 -2.83 -6.71 -5.78
C TYR A 405 -4.23 -6.15 -5.74
N PHE A 406 -5.06 -6.61 -6.65
CA PHE A 406 -6.44 -6.17 -6.74
C PHE A 406 -7.23 -6.52 -5.46
N TYR A 407 -8.11 -5.60 -5.07
CA TYR A 407 -8.94 -5.71 -3.88
C TYR A 407 -9.68 -7.07 -3.73
N SER A 408 -10.15 -7.66 -4.85
CA SER A 408 -10.89 -8.91 -4.81
C SER A 408 -10.02 -10.13 -4.43
N ARG A 409 -8.69 -10.01 -4.46
CA ARG A 409 -7.77 -11.03 -3.96
C ARG A 409 -7.72 -11.08 -2.43
N GLY A 410 -8.14 -10.01 -1.76
CA GLY A 410 -8.11 -9.89 -0.33
C GLY A 410 -9.13 -10.78 0.40
N PHE A 411 -8.96 -10.89 1.71
CA PHE A 411 -9.81 -11.67 2.62
C PHE A 411 -11.31 -11.33 2.52
N LYS A 412 -11.65 -10.10 2.17
CA LYS A 412 -13.06 -9.66 2.06
C LYS A 412 -13.86 -10.41 1.01
N ARG A 413 -13.21 -11.00 0.01
CA ARG A 413 -13.87 -11.84 -1.00
C ARG A 413 -13.50 -13.31 -0.89
N GLY A 414 -12.55 -13.67 -0.02
CA GLY A 414 -12.17 -15.05 0.24
C GLY A 414 -11.70 -15.81 -1.00
N LEU A 415 -10.98 -15.14 -1.90
CA LEU A 415 -10.61 -15.71 -3.19
C LEU A 415 -9.44 -16.68 -3.13
N ASP A 416 -8.49 -16.44 -2.21
CA ASP A 416 -7.34 -17.30 -2.02
C ASP A 416 -6.80 -17.25 -0.59
N GLU A 417 -6.01 -18.26 -0.23
CA GLU A 417 -5.35 -18.36 1.07
C GLU A 417 -3.88 -17.97 1.01
N THR A 418 -3.47 -17.23 -0.02
CA THR A 418 -2.09 -16.75 -0.16
C THR A 418 -1.78 -15.63 0.82
N ILE A 419 -0.49 -15.30 0.96
CA ILE A 419 -0.05 -14.17 1.77
C ILE A 419 -0.32 -12.81 1.13
N TYR A 420 -0.68 -12.77 -0.16
CA TYR A 420 -0.87 -11.51 -0.91
C TYR A 420 -2.24 -10.90 -0.65
N ARG A 421 -2.27 -9.58 -0.52
CA ARG A 421 -3.47 -8.79 -0.25
C ARG A 421 -4.16 -9.21 1.06
N TYR A 422 -3.42 -9.37 2.12
CA TYR A 422 -3.98 -9.51 3.48
C TYR A 422 -4.49 -8.17 4.02
N ALA A 423 -3.97 -7.05 3.50
CA ALA A 423 -4.37 -5.68 3.75
C ALA A 423 -4.35 -4.86 2.45
N ASP A 424 -4.44 -3.55 2.52
CA ASP A 424 -4.31 -2.61 1.41
C ASP A 424 -2.97 -1.86 1.42
N HIS A 425 -2.26 -1.85 2.53
CA HIS A 425 -0.91 -1.30 2.69
C HIS A 425 0.14 -2.39 2.67
N ASP A 426 1.28 -2.13 2.04
CA ASP A 426 2.44 -3.00 2.12
C ASP A 426 3.15 -2.84 3.47
N PRO A 427 3.63 -3.93 4.08
CA PRO A 427 4.45 -3.83 5.27
C PRO A 427 5.81 -3.21 4.96
N ILE A 428 6.32 -2.41 5.90
CA ILE A 428 7.67 -1.86 5.88
C ILE A 428 8.56 -2.71 6.80
N LEU A 429 9.64 -3.24 6.24
CA LEU A 429 10.64 -4.02 6.97
C LEU A 429 11.78 -3.09 7.37
N ILE A 430 12.15 -3.12 8.65
CA ILE A 430 13.16 -2.24 9.24
C ILE A 430 14.16 -3.11 9.97
N HIS A 431 15.44 -3.00 9.62
CA HIS A 431 16.51 -3.71 10.30
C HIS A 431 17.31 -2.76 11.19
N LEU A 432 17.40 -3.14 12.45
CA LEU A 432 18.18 -2.40 13.46
C LEU A 432 19.42 -3.19 13.87
N LYS A 433 20.50 -2.48 14.11
CA LYS A 433 21.67 -2.98 14.80
C LYS A 433 21.98 -2.01 15.95
N LEU A 434 21.41 -2.33 17.11
CA LEU A 434 21.54 -1.49 18.30
C LEU A 434 22.98 -1.38 18.72
N LYS A 435 23.39 -0.20 19.18
CA LYS A 435 24.74 0.16 19.61
C LYS A 435 24.68 0.55 21.08
N LYS A 436 25.78 0.24 21.78
CA LYS A 436 26.01 0.70 23.16
C LYS A 436 26.33 2.18 23.19
#